data_0723a30adc381e2766e571f713745f2b
#
_entry.id   0723a30adc381e2766e571f713745f2b
#
_cell.length_a   1.000
_cell.length_b   1.000
_cell.length_c   1.000
_cell.angle_alpha   90.00
_cell.angle_beta   90.00
_cell.angle_gamma   90.00
#
_symmetry.space_group_name_H-M   'P 1'
#
loop_
_entity.id
_entity.type
_entity.pdbx_description
1 polymer ?
#
loop_
_entity_poly.entity_id
_entity_poly.type
_entity_poly.pdbx_seq_one_letter_code
_entity_poly.pdbx_strand_id
1 'polypeptide(L)'
;MKPDMPILAIDLGTSGPKVALVTVAGEILAWEFEPVRLTLLPNGGAEQHAEEWWEAIGRAARRLTAATGITRVAAVGATAQWSGTVAVGDDHQPLINAIIWMDSRGAPDIRTLVAGRPTIAGYGAAKLITWIRLTGGAPGLAGKDPLAHILYLRRAHPDVYRATSVFLEPKDYINLRLTGVRAASFDSITLHWLTDNRAIDRVDYAPQLLALTGVERAKLPDLRRAIDILGPLTADAAMHLGIEPGAPVAVGSSDIHSAAVGAGAVRDYDANLYVGTSSWLVCHVPFKRTDLIHNMASLPSAIPGKYLLTNEQECAGACITFLRDNLLFPDDEFTTSRPERFYDLLDRIVEREAPGSGGVIFTPWLYGERTPVEDHTVRGGFHNLSLTTTRAQMMRAVMEGVAYNMRWLRDAVQRCMRRPPGAIIITGGGAQSAVWGQIFADVLGRPIHQASHPILANARGAALIAAVAIGRRSFSDIVAPIAAVHRPHPEYTRIYDELFRAFIRIYRQNRDIYARLNRR
;
A
#
# COMPACT_ATOMS: atom_id res chain seq x y z
N MET A 1 -7.45 27.97 -25.73
CA MET A 1 -6.30 27.59 -24.86
C MET A 1 -5.67 26.34 -25.44
N LYS A 2 -4.35 26.32 -25.65
CA LYS A 2 -3.68 25.05 -25.96
C LYS A 2 -3.96 24.09 -24.79
N PRO A 3 -4.39 22.83 -25.03
CA PRO A 3 -4.58 21.89 -23.94
C PRO A 3 -3.28 21.77 -23.14
N ASP A 4 -3.36 21.85 -21.81
CA ASP A 4 -2.20 21.66 -20.95
C ASP A 4 -1.60 20.28 -21.24
N MET A 5 -0.28 20.22 -21.43
CA MET A 5 0.42 18.95 -21.63
C MET A 5 0.17 18.04 -20.42
N PRO A 6 -0.23 16.78 -20.63
CA PRO A 6 -0.45 15.85 -19.53
C PRO A 6 0.87 15.45 -18.86
N ILE A 7 0.75 14.77 -17.72
CA ILE A 7 1.84 14.13 -17.01
C ILE A 7 1.78 12.63 -17.30
N LEU A 8 2.91 12.03 -17.59
CA LEU A 8 3.03 10.57 -17.64
C LEU A 8 3.21 10.05 -16.21
N ALA A 9 2.25 9.27 -15.74
CA ALA A 9 2.27 8.67 -14.42
C ALA A 9 2.53 7.16 -14.53
N ILE A 10 3.45 6.67 -13.71
CA ILE A 10 3.84 5.26 -13.62
C ILE A 10 3.46 4.77 -12.22
N ASP A 11 2.60 3.75 -12.12
CA ASP A 11 2.22 3.08 -10.88
C ASP A 11 2.60 1.59 -10.98
N LEU A 12 3.73 1.22 -10.39
CA LEU A 12 4.18 -0.17 -10.36
C LEU A 12 3.58 -0.90 -9.15
N GLY A 13 2.46 -1.58 -9.34
CA GLY A 13 1.92 -2.51 -8.34
C GLY A 13 2.54 -3.90 -8.44
N THR A 14 2.24 -4.77 -7.45
CA THR A 14 2.74 -6.15 -7.39
C THR A 14 2.33 -7.00 -8.61
N SER A 15 1.14 -6.76 -9.16
CA SER A 15 0.66 -7.49 -10.35
C SER A 15 1.17 -6.92 -11.67
N GLY A 16 1.77 -5.71 -11.65
CA GLY A 16 2.28 -5.03 -12.82
C GLY A 16 2.06 -3.52 -12.83
N PRO A 17 2.74 -2.80 -13.73
CA PRO A 17 2.61 -1.37 -13.85
C PRO A 17 1.30 -0.96 -14.52
N LYS A 18 0.71 0.13 -14.02
CA LYS A 18 -0.25 0.97 -14.72
C LYS A 18 0.48 2.23 -15.17
N VAL A 19 0.39 2.55 -16.44
CA VAL A 19 0.94 3.77 -17.01
C VAL A 19 -0.23 4.62 -17.50
N ALA A 20 -0.29 5.88 -17.08
CA ALA A 20 -1.41 6.76 -17.36
C ALA A 20 -0.96 8.14 -17.85
N LEU A 21 -1.73 8.74 -18.74
CA LEU A 21 -1.67 10.16 -19.06
C LEU A 21 -2.72 10.87 -18.21
N VAL A 22 -2.25 11.79 -17.38
CA VAL A 22 -3.06 12.49 -16.40
C VAL A 22 -2.90 13.99 -16.59
N THR A 23 -4.00 14.74 -16.60
CA THR A 23 -3.93 16.20 -16.63
C THR A 23 -3.28 16.74 -15.35
N VAL A 24 -2.76 17.96 -15.36
CA VAL A 24 -2.27 18.63 -14.15
C VAL A 24 -3.37 18.80 -13.09
N ALA A 25 -4.64 18.67 -13.47
CA ALA A 25 -5.79 18.69 -12.58
C ALA A 25 -6.10 17.32 -11.94
N GLY A 26 -5.45 16.24 -12.39
CA GLY A 26 -5.67 14.88 -11.89
C GLY A 26 -6.75 14.09 -12.65
N GLU A 27 -7.19 14.58 -13.81
CA GLU A 27 -8.09 13.85 -14.68
C GLU A 27 -7.31 12.79 -15.48
N ILE A 28 -7.81 11.56 -15.52
CA ILE A 28 -7.21 10.45 -16.27
C ILE A 28 -7.68 10.57 -17.73
N LEU A 29 -6.74 10.81 -18.65
CA LEU A 29 -7.03 10.87 -20.08
C LEU A 29 -7.04 9.50 -20.73
N ALA A 30 -6.05 8.68 -20.39
CA ALA A 30 -5.91 7.31 -20.87
C ALA A 30 -4.95 6.55 -19.96
N TRP A 31 -5.00 5.22 -20.00
CA TRP A 31 -4.10 4.37 -19.23
C TRP A 31 -3.97 2.98 -19.84
N GLU A 32 -2.86 2.33 -19.52
CA GLU A 32 -2.53 0.97 -19.91
C GLU A 32 -2.02 0.17 -18.72
N PHE A 33 -2.21 -1.14 -18.75
CA PHE A 33 -1.70 -2.09 -17.77
C PHE A 33 -0.87 -3.18 -18.46
N GLU A 34 0.19 -3.60 -17.81
CA GLU A 34 1.00 -4.74 -18.25
C GLU A 34 1.27 -5.66 -17.08
N PRO A 35 0.96 -6.97 -17.15
CA PRO A 35 1.25 -7.88 -16.05
C PRO A 35 2.75 -8.16 -15.93
N VAL A 36 3.21 -8.43 -14.69
CA VAL A 36 4.56 -8.93 -14.39
C VAL A 36 4.48 -10.17 -13.52
N ARG A 37 5.50 -10.99 -13.61
CA ARG A 37 5.56 -12.24 -12.87
C ARG A 37 5.92 -12.02 -11.40
N LEU A 38 5.21 -12.70 -10.51
CA LEU A 38 5.54 -12.86 -9.09
C LEU A 38 6.10 -14.25 -8.85
N THR A 39 7.26 -14.36 -8.22
CA THR A 39 7.88 -15.61 -7.82
C THR A 39 7.79 -15.76 -6.30
N LEU A 40 7.02 -16.72 -5.84
CA LEU A 40 6.93 -17.10 -4.44
C LEU A 40 7.80 -18.32 -4.19
N LEU A 41 8.65 -18.27 -3.16
CA LEU A 41 9.58 -19.32 -2.78
C LEU A 41 9.10 -20.05 -1.52
N PRO A 42 9.34 -21.38 -1.39
CA PRO A 42 8.83 -22.16 -0.25
C PRO A 42 9.34 -21.70 1.12
N ASN A 43 10.48 -20.99 1.16
CA ASN A 43 11.10 -20.47 2.39
C ASN A 43 10.56 -19.09 2.84
N GLY A 44 9.44 -18.64 2.29
CA GLY A 44 8.85 -17.34 2.57
C GLY A 44 9.45 -16.19 1.74
N GLY A 45 10.20 -16.53 0.69
CA GLY A 45 10.72 -15.55 -0.26
C GLY A 45 9.66 -15.09 -1.25
N ALA A 46 9.73 -13.82 -1.65
CA ALA A 46 8.89 -13.23 -2.67
C ALA A 46 9.71 -12.26 -3.52
N GLU A 47 9.83 -12.56 -4.80
CA GLU A 47 10.75 -11.88 -5.71
C GLU A 47 10.08 -11.52 -7.03
N GLN A 48 10.60 -10.45 -7.65
CA GLN A 48 10.25 -10.04 -9.02
C GLN A 48 11.51 -9.64 -9.78
N HIS A 49 11.50 -9.82 -11.09
CA HIS A 49 12.61 -9.39 -11.94
C HIS A 49 12.50 -7.89 -12.22
N ALA A 50 13.44 -7.07 -11.74
CA ALA A 50 13.32 -5.61 -11.85
C ALA A 50 13.40 -5.11 -13.30
N GLU A 51 14.13 -5.82 -14.19
CA GLU A 51 14.12 -5.51 -15.62
C GLU A 51 12.78 -5.79 -16.28
N GLU A 52 12.05 -6.83 -15.82
CA GLU A 52 10.68 -7.08 -16.32
C GLU A 52 9.74 -5.91 -15.99
N TRP A 53 9.92 -5.25 -14.84
CA TRP A 53 9.18 -4.04 -14.52
C TRP A 53 9.41 -2.93 -15.55
N TRP A 54 10.70 -2.69 -15.87
CA TRP A 54 11.07 -1.66 -16.81
C TRP A 54 10.52 -1.95 -18.22
N GLU A 55 10.67 -3.18 -18.69
CA GLU A 55 10.12 -3.61 -19.97
C GLU A 55 8.60 -3.51 -20.03
N ALA A 56 7.92 -3.91 -18.96
CA ALA A 56 6.45 -3.81 -18.85
C ALA A 56 5.98 -2.34 -18.88
N ILE A 57 6.68 -1.44 -18.16
CA ILE A 57 6.43 0.01 -18.20
C ILE A 57 6.60 0.53 -19.64
N GLY A 58 7.67 0.16 -20.32
CA GLY A 58 7.93 0.57 -21.72
C GLY A 58 6.85 0.07 -22.68
N ARG A 59 6.43 -1.20 -22.57
CA ARG A 59 5.33 -1.75 -23.40
C ARG A 59 4.02 -0.99 -23.17
N ALA A 60 3.63 -0.78 -21.91
CA ALA A 60 2.42 -0.05 -21.56
C ALA A 60 2.48 1.42 -22.06
N ALA A 61 3.60 2.11 -21.85
CA ALA A 61 3.78 3.49 -22.29
C ALA A 61 3.68 3.63 -23.82
N ARG A 62 4.34 2.75 -24.57
CA ARG A 62 4.28 2.77 -26.05
C ARG A 62 2.87 2.47 -26.59
N ARG A 63 2.12 1.55 -25.97
CA ARG A 63 0.70 1.36 -26.33
C ARG A 63 -0.12 2.61 -26.08
N LEU A 64 0.10 3.24 -24.92
CA LEU A 64 -0.59 4.46 -24.51
C LEU A 64 -0.31 5.62 -25.47
N THR A 65 0.96 5.84 -25.83
CA THR A 65 1.36 6.89 -26.77
C THR A 65 0.86 6.62 -28.19
N ALA A 66 0.89 5.36 -28.65
CA ALA A 66 0.35 4.97 -29.95
C ALA A 66 -1.18 5.18 -30.04
N ALA A 67 -1.92 4.85 -28.95
CA ALA A 67 -3.37 5.01 -28.91
C ALA A 67 -3.81 6.47 -28.83
N THR A 68 -3.04 7.34 -28.19
CA THR A 68 -3.41 8.75 -27.94
C THR A 68 -2.74 9.75 -28.87
N GLY A 69 -1.63 9.39 -29.52
CA GLY A 69 -0.77 10.29 -30.30
C GLY A 69 0.01 11.30 -29.42
N ILE A 70 -0.03 11.16 -28.10
CA ILE A 70 0.62 12.10 -27.17
C ILE A 70 2.03 11.60 -26.86
N THR A 71 3.04 12.31 -27.38
CA THR A 71 4.47 12.05 -27.13
C THR A 71 5.13 13.12 -26.26
N ARG A 72 4.49 14.27 -26.05
CA ARG A 72 5.00 15.36 -25.20
C ARG A 72 4.24 15.40 -23.89
N VAL A 73 5.00 15.40 -22.80
CA VAL A 73 4.44 15.44 -21.44
C VAL A 73 5.05 16.59 -20.63
N ALA A 74 4.28 17.15 -19.70
CA ALA A 74 4.75 18.24 -18.84
C ALA A 74 5.77 17.77 -17.80
N ALA A 75 5.63 16.53 -17.35
CA ALA A 75 6.50 15.87 -16.37
C ALA A 75 6.27 14.35 -16.40
N VAL A 76 7.18 13.61 -15.75
CA VAL A 76 7.00 12.20 -15.41
C VAL A 76 6.94 12.07 -13.90
N GLY A 77 5.97 11.30 -13.38
CA GLY A 77 5.83 10.96 -11.97
C GLY A 77 5.75 9.45 -11.78
N ALA A 78 6.55 8.91 -10.85
CA ALA A 78 6.54 7.49 -10.53
C ALA A 78 6.09 7.23 -9.10
N THR A 79 5.37 6.12 -8.92
CA THR A 79 5.04 5.48 -7.65
C THR A 79 5.17 3.97 -7.81
N ALA A 80 5.41 3.26 -6.72
CA ALA A 80 5.52 1.81 -6.77
C ALA A 80 5.10 1.17 -5.44
N GLN A 81 4.85 -0.14 -5.48
CA GLN A 81 4.72 -0.99 -4.29
C GLN A 81 5.84 -0.66 -3.30
N TRP A 82 5.46 -0.44 -2.05
CA TRP A 82 6.39 -0.04 -1.00
C TRP A 82 7.02 -1.24 -0.31
N SER A 83 8.13 -1.02 0.40
CA SER A 83 8.84 -2.05 1.14
C SER A 83 9.51 -3.11 0.26
N GLY A 84 10.05 -2.71 -0.88
CA GLY A 84 10.87 -3.56 -1.74
C GLY A 84 12.35 -3.19 -1.67
N THR A 85 13.21 -4.07 -2.17
CA THR A 85 14.67 -3.86 -2.21
C THR A 85 15.24 -4.34 -3.54
N VAL A 86 15.81 -3.41 -4.28
CA VAL A 86 16.58 -3.68 -5.49
C VAL A 86 18.06 -3.45 -5.19
N ALA A 87 18.88 -4.50 -5.26
CA ALA A 87 20.33 -4.43 -5.14
C ALA A 87 20.93 -4.04 -6.49
N VAL A 88 21.45 -2.82 -6.61
CA VAL A 88 21.92 -2.23 -7.87
C VAL A 88 23.45 -2.14 -7.89
N GLY A 89 24.06 -2.58 -8.99
CA GLY A 89 25.49 -2.48 -9.26
C GLY A 89 25.92 -1.08 -9.71
N ASP A 90 27.23 -0.93 -9.94
CA ASP A 90 27.78 0.36 -10.44
C ASP A 90 27.32 0.71 -11.85
N ASP A 91 26.96 -0.28 -12.66
CA ASP A 91 26.41 -0.18 -14.00
C ASP A 91 24.92 0.17 -14.05
N HIS A 92 24.31 0.45 -12.88
CA HIS A 92 22.88 0.72 -12.71
C HIS A 92 21.98 -0.49 -13.00
N GLN A 93 22.53 -1.70 -13.09
CA GLN A 93 21.75 -2.92 -13.30
C GLN A 93 21.43 -3.62 -11.98
N PRO A 94 20.27 -4.30 -11.86
CA PRO A 94 19.97 -5.12 -10.70
C PRO A 94 20.87 -6.36 -10.70
N LEU A 95 21.50 -6.65 -9.56
CA LEU A 95 22.40 -7.79 -9.41
C LEU A 95 21.67 -9.13 -9.23
N ILE A 96 20.46 -9.06 -8.71
CA ILE A 96 19.55 -10.21 -8.47
C ILE A 96 18.10 -9.74 -8.64
N ASN A 97 17.16 -10.67 -8.55
CA ASN A 97 15.74 -10.33 -8.45
C ASN A 97 15.49 -9.35 -7.30
N ALA A 98 14.59 -8.41 -7.52
CA ALA A 98 14.11 -7.54 -6.46
C ALA A 98 13.36 -8.35 -5.39
N ILE A 99 13.69 -8.11 -4.13
CA ILE A 99 12.96 -8.64 -2.99
C ILE A 99 11.78 -7.70 -2.73
N ILE A 100 10.54 -8.22 -2.63
CA ILE A 100 9.36 -7.38 -2.46
C ILE A 100 8.74 -7.51 -1.06
N TRP A 101 7.79 -6.65 -0.74
CA TRP A 101 7.14 -6.48 0.57
C TRP A 101 6.56 -7.77 1.20
N MET A 102 6.33 -8.82 0.40
CA MET A 102 5.83 -10.11 0.89
C MET A 102 6.93 -11.00 1.47
N ASP A 103 8.20 -10.72 1.17
CA ASP A 103 9.35 -11.54 1.55
C ASP A 103 9.63 -11.47 3.06
N SER A 104 9.75 -12.62 3.70
CA SER A 104 9.99 -12.73 5.14
C SER A 104 11.33 -13.39 5.51
N ARG A 105 12.21 -13.65 4.53
CA ARG A 105 13.51 -14.34 4.75
C ARG A 105 14.45 -13.58 5.68
N GLY A 106 14.27 -12.25 5.80
CA GLY A 106 15.02 -11.40 6.73
C GLY A 106 14.56 -11.45 8.18
N ALA A 107 13.49 -12.19 8.52
CA ALA A 107 12.95 -12.23 9.87
C ALA A 107 13.96 -12.69 10.94
N PRO A 108 14.80 -13.73 10.74
CA PRO A 108 15.82 -14.12 11.72
C PRO A 108 16.84 -13.02 11.97
N ASP A 109 17.23 -12.28 10.92
CA ASP A 109 18.22 -11.20 11.00
C ASP A 109 17.69 -10.03 11.82
N ILE A 110 16.45 -9.62 11.58
CA ILE A 110 15.79 -8.56 12.36
C ILE A 110 15.61 -8.97 13.82
N ARG A 111 15.09 -10.18 14.08
CA ARG A 111 14.93 -10.66 15.47
C ARG A 111 16.23 -10.65 16.24
N THR A 112 17.33 -11.04 15.60
CA THR A 112 18.68 -10.98 16.20
C THR A 112 19.11 -9.53 16.43
N LEU A 113 18.93 -8.65 15.44
CA LEU A 113 19.30 -7.25 15.52
C LEU A 113 18.57 -6.52 16.65
N VAL A 114 17.24 -6.72 16.77
CA VAL A 114 16.42 -5.99 17.75
C VAL A 114 16.43 -6.61 19.14
N ALA A 115 16.98 -7.81 19.31
CA ALA A 115 17.05 -8.50 20.61
C ALA A 115 17.76 -7.68 21.68
N GLY A 116 17.34 -7.83 22.93
CA GLY A 116 17.94 -7.15 24.09
C GLY A 116 17.11 -7.35 25.35
N ARG A 117 17.65 -6.96 26.52
CA ARG A 117 16.95 -7.02 27.82
C ARG A 117 16.92 -5.64 28.46
N PRO A 118 15.81 -5.24 29.14
CA PRO A 118 14.52 -5.92 29.16
C PRO A 118 13.85 -5.93 27.79
N THR A 119 12.87 -6.83 27.59
CA THR A 119 12.15 -7.00 26.31
C THR A 119 10.77 -6.34 26.36
N ILE A 120 10.42 -5.59 25.34
CA ILE A 120 9.08 -5.01 25.11
C ILE A 120 8.61 -5.44 23.71
N ALA A 121 7.48 -6.12 23.62
CA ALA A 121 6.91 -6.58 22.34
C ALA A 121 7.90 -7.32 21.40
N GLY A 122 8.83 -8.10 21.96
CA GLY A 122 9.85 -8.82 21.20
C GLY A 122 11.14 -8.04 20.92
N TYR A 123 11.21 -6.76 21.29
CA TYR A 123 12.38 -5.89 21.10
C TYR A 123 13.10 -5.63 22.41
N GLY A 124 14.43 -5.48 22.38
CA GLY A 124 15.18 -4.89 23.47
C GLY A 124 14.73 -3.44 23.69
N ALA A 125 14.32 -3.10 24.91
CA ALA A 125 13.65 -1.83 25.24
C ALA A 125 14.46 -0.60 24.78
N ALA A 126 15.78 -0.57 25.03
CA ALA A 126 16.64 0.54 24.63
C ALA A 126 16.69 0.74 23.10
N LYS A 127 16.78 -0.37 22.36
CA LYS A 127 16.76 -0.34 20.88
C LYS A 127 15.42 0.14 20.36
N LEU A 128 14.31 -0.37 20.88
CA LEU A 128 12.97 0.04 20.50
C LEU A 128 12.75 1.55 20.72
N ILE A 129 13.14 2.07 21.89
CA ILE A 129 13.03 3.50 22.21
C ILE A 129 13.86 4.33 21.21
N THR A 130 15.07 3.87 20.86
CA THR A 130 15.93 4.55 19.89
C THR A 130 15.25 4.64 18.53
N TRP A 131 14.71 3.52 18.01
CA TRP A 131 14.00 3.51 16.74
C TRP A 131 12.76 4.41 16.76
N ILE A 132 11.86 4.24 17.73
CA ILE A 132 10.63 5.05 17.83
C ILE A 132 10.96 6.54 17.91
N ARG A 133 11.96 6.91 18.72
CA ARG A 133 12.37 8.30 18.86
C ARG A 133 12.84 8.89 17.54
N LEU A 134 13.69 8.18 16.80
CA LEU A 134 14.29 8.68 15.55
C LEU A 134 13.33 8.54 14.37
N THR A 135 12.86 7.35 14.09
CA THR A 135 12.12 7.07 12.87
C THR A 135 10.60 7.25 13.01
N GLY A 136 10.05 7.04 14.19
CA GLY A 136 8.60 6.99 14.44
C GLY A 136 8.02 5.58 14.48
N GLY A 137 8.81 4.55 14.20
CA GLY A 137 8.45 3.14 14.25
C GLY A 137 9.66 2.28 14.54
N ALA A 138 9.59 0.99 14.23
CA ALA A 138 10.69 0.05 14.36
C ALA A 138 10.59 -1.03 13.29
N PRO A 139 11.70 -1.71 12.91
CA PRO A 139 11.68 -2.80 11.92
C PRO A 139 10.69 -3.90 12.33
N GLY A 140 9.86 -4.35 11.39
CA GLY A 140 8.87 -5.39 11.64
C GLY A 140 9.53 -6.75 11.91
N LEU A 141 9.10 -7.46 12.97
CA LEU A 141 9.65 -8.78 13.35
C LEU A 141 9.38 -9.88 12.30
N ALA A 142 8.45 -9.62 11.38
CA ALA A 142 8.17 -10.48 10.24
C ALA A 142 9.27 -10.42 9.16
N GLY A 143 10.18 -9.42 9.22
CA GLY A 143 11.31 -9.30 8.30
C GLY A 143 10.93 -8.91 6.88
N LYS A 144 9.84 -8.20 6.70
CA LYS A 144 9.29 -7.78 5.41
C LYS A 144 9.74 -6.37 4.98
N ASP A 145 10.57 -5.72 5.77
CA ASP A 145 11.04 -4.35 5.50
C ASP A 145 12.38 -4.36 4.76
N PRO A 146 12.72 -3.31 4.00
CA PRO A 146 14.00 -3.22 3.28
C PRO A 146 15.23 -3.43 4.16
N LEU A 147 15.22 -2.96 5.41
CA LEU A 147 16.32 -3.27 6.34
C LEU A 147 16.51 -4.78 6.49
N ALA A 148 15.43 -5.54 6.66
CA ALA A 148 15.49 -6.98 6.78
C ALA A 148 16.03 -7.65 5.51
N HIS A 149 15.61 -7.15 4.34
CA HIS A 149 16.10 -7.63 3.04
C HIS A 149 17.61 -7.37 2.89
N ILE A 150 18.09 -6.19 3.24
CA ILE A 150 19.52 -5.83 3.20
C ILE A 150 20.34 -6.74 4.13
N LEU A 151 19.85 -6.99 5.35
CA LEU A 151 20.52 -7.87 6.32
C LEU A 151 20.52 -9.32 5.85
N TYR A 152 19.42 -9.79 5.27
CA TYR A 152 19.33 -11.11 4.64
C TYR A 152 20.35 -11.24 3.51
N LEU A 153 20.43 -10.26 2.60
CA LEU A 153 21.41 -10.28 1.51
C LEU A 153 22.85 -10.29 2.05
N ARG A 154 23.15 -9.51 3.08
CA ARG A 154 24.47 -9.51 3.70
C ARG A 154 24.86 -10.87 4.27
N ARG A 155 23.92 -11.61 4.85
CA ARG A 155 24.12 -12.93 5.44
C ARG A 155 24.10 -14.05 4.39
N ALA A 156 23.07 -14.09 3.55
CA ALA A 156 22.81 -15.22 2.64
C ALA A 156 23.49 -15.09 1.27
N HIS A 157 23.74 -13.83 0.83
CA HIS A 157 24.34 -13.51 -0.46
C HIS A 157 25.44 -12.46 -0.33
N PRO A 158 26.52 -12.76 0.44
CA PRO A 158 27.56 -11.78 0.77
C PRO A 158 28.27 -11.21 -0.46
N ASP A 159 28.36 -11.96 -1.56
CA ASP A 159 28.96 -11.49 -2.80
C ASP A 159 28.08 -10.42 -3.46
N VAL A 160 26.76 -10.65 -3.51
CA VAL A 160 25.79 -9.65 -3.98
C VAL A 160 25.83 -8.41 -3.11
N TYR A 161 25.83 -8.57 -1.77
CA TYR A 161 25.92 -7.43 -0.86
C TYR A 161 27.20 -6.59 -1.10
N ARG A 162 28.34 -7.22 -1.32
CA ARG A 162 29.61 -6.53 -1.61
C ARG A 162 29.55 -5.79 -2.95
N ALA A 163 29.03 -6.44 -3.99
CA ALA A 163 28.91 -5.87 -5.33
C ALA A 163 27.83 -4.78 -5.43
N THR A 164 26.90 -4.71 -4.47
CA THR A 164 25.86 -3.69 -4.47
C THR A 164 26.47 -2.31 -4.21
N SER A 165 26.24 -1.39 -5.14
CA SER A 165 26.62 0.01 -4.98
C SER A 165 25.51 0.83 -4.31
N VAL A 166 24.22 0.48 -4.52
CA VAL A 166 23.10 1.12 -3.84
C VAL A 166 21.90 0.17 -3.71
N PHE A 167 21.24 0.20 -2.55
CA PHE A 167 19.94 -0.43 -2.34
C PHE A 167 18.83 0.59 -2.56
N LEU A 168 17.89 0.28 -3.46
CA LEU A 168 16.79 1.16 -3.85
C LEU A 168 15.44 0.50 -3.57
N GLU A 169 14.44 1.32 -3.21
CA GLU A 169 13.04 0.92 -3.31
C GLU A 169 12.61 0.75 -4.78
N PRO A 170 11.56 -0.01 -5.09
CA PRO A 170 11.09 -0.20 -6.47
C PRO A 170 10.87 1.11 -7.22
N LYS A 171 10.23 2.11 -6.58
CA LYS A 171 10.01 3.43 -7.16
C LYS A 171 11.34 4.14 -7.47
N ASP A 172 12.30 4.05 -6.57
CA ASP A 172 13.59 4.74 -6.71
C ASP A 172 14.45 4.06 -7.78
N TYR A 173 14.28 2.74 -7.98
CA TYR A 173 14.87 2.05 -9.11
C TYR A 173 14.27 2.50 -10.46
N ILE A 174 12.93 2.67 -10.54
CA ILE A 174 12.31 3.26 -11.74
C ILE A 174 12.86 4.66 -12.01
N ASN A 175 13.01 5.49 -10.99
CA ASN A 175 13.59 6.82 -11.11
C ASN A 175 15.04 6.79 -11.59
N LEU A 176 15.84 5.85 -11.12
CA LEU A 176 17.21 5.62 -11.64
C LEU A 176 17.18 5.30 -13.14
N ARG A 177 16.26 4.46 -13.61
CA ARG A 177 16.10 4.12 -15.04
C ARG A 177 15.65 5.31 -15.88
N LEU A 178 14.82 6.20 -15.29
CA LEU A 178 14.34 7.41 -15.97
C LEU A 178 15.42 8.50 -16.11
N THR A 179 16.31 8.64 -15.10
CA THR A 179 17.17 9.83 -14.96
C THR A 179 18.66 9.54 -14.79
N GLY A 180 19.04 8.33 -14.44
CA GLY A 180 20.41 7.98 -14.01
C GLY A 180 20.78 8.42 -12.59
N VAL A 181 19.84 8.99 -11.82
CA VAL A 181 20.12 9.56 -10.48
C VAL A 181 19.72 8.56 -9.36
N ARG A 182 20.62 8.33 -8.40
CA ARG A 182 20.46 7.44 -7.26
C ARG A 182 19.91 8.20 -6.04
N ALA A 183 18.60 8.41 -5.98
CA ALA A 183 17.97 9.11 -4.87
C ALA A 183 16.65 8.46 -4.47
N ALA A 184 16.24 8.68 -3.23
CA ALA A 184 14.96 8.25 -2.67
C ALA A 184 14.20 9.43 -2.07
N SER A 185 12.87 9.32 -1.97
CA SER A 185 12.08 10.32 -1.25
C SER A 185 12.11 10.08 0.26
N PHE A 186 11.90 11.17 1.03
CA PHE A 186 11.83 11.10 2.49
C PHE A 186 10.82 10.09 3.01
N ASP A 187 9.72 9.92 2.30
CA ASP A 187 8.67 8.97 2.62
C ASP A 187 9.01 7.54 2.18
N SER A 188 9.51 7.34 0.94
CA SER A 188 9.81 5.99 0.46
C SER A 188 10.87 5.27 1.28
N ILE A 189 11.90 6.00 1.73
CA ILE A 189 13.03 5.42 2.46
C ILE A 189 12.72 5.01 3.90
N THR A 190 11.57 5.41 4.45
CA THR A 190 11.29 5.27 5.90
C THR A 190 11.30 3.83 6.39
N LEU A 191 10.90 2.85 5.59
CA LEU A 191 10.90 1.44 5.97
C LEU A 191 12.29 0.78 5.95
N HIS A 192 13.33 1.53 5.55
CA HIS A 192 14.72 1.12 5.83
C HIS A 192 15.05 1.27 7.33
N TRP A 193 14.23 2.03 8.09
CA TRP A 193 14.39 2.26 9.52
C TRP A 193 15.76 2.82 9.91
N LEU A 194 16.36 3.61 9.03
CA LEU A 194 17.71 4.16 9.19
C LEU A 194 17.72 5.69 9.26
N THR A 195 16.56 6.35 9.14
CA THR A 195 16.44 7.81 9.05
C THR A 195 16.07 8.45 10.38
N ASP A 196 16.46 9.72 10.53
CA ASP A 196 16.00 10.61 11.60
C ASP A 196 14.82 11.44 11.10
N ASN A 197 13.60 11.07 11.50
CA ASN A 197 12.36 11.68 11.08
C ASN A 197 11.81 12.70 12.10
N ARG A 198 12.67 13.17 13.05
CA ARG A 198 12.23 14.14 14.06
C ARG A 198 12.02 15.53 13.49
N ALA A 199 12.82 15.90 12.49
CA ALA A 199 12.69 17.15 11.76
C ALA A 199 12.24 16.82 10.32
N ILE A 200 10.93 16.89 10.07
CA ILE A 200 10.32 16.40 8.83
C ILE A 200 10.83 17.10 7.56
N ASP A 201 11.30 18.33 7.68
CA ASP A 201 11.85 19.09 6.54
C ASP A 201 13.35 18.79 6.29
N ARG A 202 13.98 17.99 7.15
CA ARG A 202 15.40 17.62 7.11
C ARG A 202 15.60 16.15 7.42
N VAL A 203 14.87 15.28 6.76
CA VAL A 203 15.08 13.83 6.91
C VAL A 203 16.45 13.46 6.39
N ASP A 204 17.25 12.80 7.22
CA ASP A 204 18.57 12.28 6.87
C ASP A 204 18.82 10.95 7.59
N TYR A 205 19.85 10.22 7.19
CA TYR A 205 20.22 8.98 7.85
C TYR A 205 20.77 9.25 9.25
N ALA A 206 20.29 8.48 10.21
CA ALA A 206 20.71 8.58 11.61
C ALA A 206 22.02 7.80 11.85
N PRO A 207 23.14 8.45 12.19
CA PRO A 207 24.40 7.74 12.42
C PRO A 207 24.29 6.63 13.48
N GLN A 208 23.44 6.84 14.50
CA GLN A 208 23.19 5.84 15.54
C GLN A 208 22.53 4.57 14.98
N LEU A 209 21.61 4.69 14.02
CA LEU A 209 20.94 3.55 13.41
C LEU A 209 21.84 2.86 12.40
N LEU A 210 22.65 3.60 11.65
CA LEU A 210 23.69 3.03 10.77
C LEU A 210 24.69 2.21 11.59
N ALA A 211 25.19 2.75 12.71
CA ALA A 211 26.10 2.03 13.60
C ALA A 211 25.44 0.79 14.23
N LEU A 212 24.16 0.89 14.65
CA LEU A 212 23.42 -0.22 15.25
C LEU A 212 23.21 -1.38 14.27
N THR A 213 22.91 -1.07 13.00
CA THR A 213 22.59 -2.06 11.96
C THR A 213 23.81 -2.56 11.20
N GLY A 214 24.89 -1.76 11.20
CA GLY A 214 26.08 -2.00 10.40
C GLY A 214 25.84 -1.86 8.89
N VAL A 215 24.78 -1.15 8.49
CA VAL A 215 24.53 -0.83 7.08
C VAL A 215 25.39 0.37 6.67
N GLU A 216 26.15 0.20 5.61
CA GLU A 216 27.05 1.22 5.08
C GLU A 216 26.27 2.37 4.42
N ARG A 217 26.53 3.63 4.85
CA ARG A 217 25.92 4.82 4.25
C ARG A 217 26.12 4.89 2.73
N ALA A 218 27.28 4.45 2.27
CA ALA A 218 27.64 4.47 0.85
C ALA A 218 26.73 3.59 -0.02
N LYS A 219 26.06 2.60 0.57
CA LYS A 219 25.10 1.70 -0.12
C LYS A 219 23.65 2.18 -0.07
N LEU A 220 23.41 3.39 0.42
CA LEU A 220 22.08 3.99 0.55
C LEU A 220 21.96 5.21 -0.37
N PRO A 221 20.77 5.45 -0.99
CA PRO A 221 20.56 6.57 -1.89
C PRO A 221 20.62 7.93 -1.19
N ASP A 222 20.79 8.99 -1.95
CA ASP A 222 20.61 10.35 -1.44
C ASP A 222 19.12 10.63 -1.21
N LEU A 223 18.83 11.46 -0.20
CA LEU A 223 17.45 11.75 0.20
C LEU A 223 16.97 13.09 -0.37
N ARG A 224 15.73 13.10 -0.86
CA ARG A 224 15.07 14.27 -1.44
C ARG A 224 13.61 14.32 -1.02
N ARG A 225 12.97 15.48 -1.20
CA ARG A 225 11.51 15.57 -1.00
C ARG A 225 10.80 14.95 -2.21
N ALA A 226 9.65 14.39 -2.01
CA ALA A 226 8.83 13.81 -3.09
C ALA A 226 8.52 14.79 -4.22
N ILE A 227 8.46 16.09 -3.91
CA ILE A 227 8.18 17.18 -4.85
C ILE A 227 9.43 17.82 -5.48
N ASP A 228 10.62 17.32 -5.21
CA ASP A 228 11.82 17.81 -5.89
C ASP A 228 11.88 17.22 -7.31
N ILE A 229 12.48 17.96 -8.24
CA ILE A 229 12.81 17.44 -9.56
C ILE A 229 14.11 16.66 -9.44
N LEU A 230 14.07 15.38 -9.83
CA LEU A 230 15.23 14.50 -9.80
C LEU A 230 16.22 14.80 -10.91
N GLY A 231 15.69 15.07 -12.09
CA GLY A 231 16.44 15.38 -13.31
C GLY A 231 15.53 15.36 -14.54
N PRO A 232 16.08 15.62 -15.72
CA PRO A 232 15.37 15.44 -16.97
C PRO A 232 15.27 13.95 -17.33
N LEU A 233 14.20 13.56 -18.01
CA LEU A 233 14.07 12.26 -18.66
C LEU A 233 15.19 12.10 -19.69
N THR A 234 15.99 11.03 -19.57
CA THR A 234 17.09 10.75 -20.48
C THR A 234 16.59 10.35 -21.87
N ALA A 235 17.46 10.47 -22.89
CA ALA A 235 17.11 10.09 -24.25
C ALA A 235 16.76 8.60 -24.37
N ASP A 236 17.52 7.73 -23.69
CA ASP A 236 17.29 6.29 -23.70
C ASP A 236 15.96 5.92 -23.04
N ALA A 237 15.65 6.53 -21.89
CA ALA A 237 14.38 6.32 -21.21
C ALA A 237 13.20 6.86 -22.02
N ALA A 238 13.37 8.01 -22.67
CA ALA A 238 12.35 8.60 -23.54
C ALA A 238 12.04 7.69 -24.74
N MET A 239 13.06 7.17 -25.40
CA MET A 239 12.94 6.20 -26.49
C MET A 239 12.23 4.93 -26.01
N HIS A 240 12.60 4.40 -24.84
CA HIS A 240 11.97 3.22 -24.23
C HIS A 240 10.48 3.42 -23.96
N LEU A 241 10.08 4.61 -23.49
CA LEU A 241 8.69 4.96 -23.19
C LEU A 241 7.89 5.43 -24.42
N GLY A 242 8.54 5.76 -25.53
CA GLY A 242 7.91 6.31 -26.74
C GLY A 242 7.44 7.76 -26.57
N ILE A 243 8.16 8.57 -25.78
CA ILE A 243 7.88 9.99 -25.56
C ILE A 243 9.12 10.86 -25.87
N GLU A 244 8.95 12.19 -25.93
CA GLU A 244 10.05 13.11 -26.14
C GLU A 244 10.97 13.20 -24.90
N PRO A 245 12.30 13.31 -25.08
CA PRO A 245 13.25 13.44 -23.97
C PRO A 245 13.18 14.81 -23.28
N GLY A 246 13.77 14.90 -22.08
CA GLY A 246 13.97 16.16 -21.37
C GLY A 246 12.81 16.59 -20.48
N ALA A 247 11.68 15.86 -20.45
CA ALA A 247 10.61 16.12 -19.49
C ALA A 247 11.15 16.00 -18.04
N PRO A 248 10.81 16.93 -17.12
CA PRO A 248 11.25 16.83 -15.73
C PRO A 248 10.63 15.60 -15.06
N VAL A 249 11.47 14.84 -14.35
CA VAL A 249 11.05 13.68 -13.56
C VAL A 249 10.98 14.07 -12.09
N ALA A 250 9.81 13.95 -11.48
CA ALA A 250 9.66 14.19 -10.05
C ALA A 250 10.22 13.00 -9.23
N VAL A 251 10.76 13.28 -8.05
CA VAL A 251 11.21 12.23 -7.13
C VAL A 251 10.06 11.26 -6.80
N GLY A 252 8.83 11.78 -6.65
CA GLY A 252 7.66 10.95 -6.42
C GLY A 252 7.64 10.30 -5.04
N SER A 253 6.71 9.39 -4.83
CA SER A 253 6.37 8.82 -3.52
C SER A 253 5.97 7.35 -3.63
N SER A 254 5.93 6.63 -2.50
CA SER A 254 5.42 5.25 -2.45
C SER A 254 3.91 5.20 -2.71
N ASP A 255 3.39 4.00 -3.00
CA ASP A 255 1.98 3.78 -3.40
C ASP A 255 0.96 4.26 -2.35
N ILE A 256 1.19 3.99 -1.06
CA ILE A 256 0.30 4.42 0.03
C ILE A 256 0.16 5.95 0.06
N HIS A 257 1.26 6.68 -0.08
CA HIS A 257 1.26 8.15 -0.09
C HIS A 257 0.63 8.68 -1.38
N SER A 258 0.98 8.09 -2.51
CA SER A 258 0.40 8.44 -3.81
C SER A 258 -1.10 8.16 -3.83
N ALA A 259 -1.57 7.04 -3.26
CA ALA A 259 -3.00 6.75 -3.11
C ALA A 259 -3.74 7.84 -2.33
N ALA A 260 -3.18 8.28 -1.20
CA ALA A 260 -3.77 9.34 -0.38
C ALA A 260 -3.86 10.68 -1.14
N VAL A 261 -2.79 11.08 -1.84
CA VAL A 261 -2.79 12.30 -2.67
C VAL A 261 -3.76 12.16 -3.84
N GLY A 262 -3.75 11.03 -4.55
CA GLY A 262 -4.63 10.76 -5.69
C GLY A 262 -6.10 10.62 -5.31
N ALA A 263 -6.39 10.27 -4.07
CA ALA A 263 -7.72 10.30 -3.47
C ALA A 263 -8.19 11.72 -3.09
N GLY A 264 -7.29 12.72 -3.10
CA GLY A 264 -7.57 14.06 -2.60
C GLY A 264 -7.59 14.16 -1.07
N ALA A 265 -7.14 13.12 -0.34
CA ALA A 265 -7.02 13.12 1.11
C ALA A 265 -5.75 13.87 1.56
N VAL A 266 -5.62 15.13 1.16
CA VAL A 266 -4.42 15.98 1.35
C VAL A 266 -4.52 16.92 2.54
N ARG A 267 -5.73 17.13 3.07
CA ARG A 267 -5.95 17.95 4.27
C ARG A 267 -5.68 17.11 5.52
N ASP A 268 -5.33 17.81 6.60
CA ASP A 268 -5.16 17.13 7.88
C ASP A 268 -6.43 16.38 8.28
N TYR A 269 -6.25 15.11 8.65
CA TYR A 269 -7.28 14.18 9.10
C TYR A 269 -8.24 13.66 8.04
N ASP A 270 -8.18 14.11 6.78
CA ASP A 270 -8.87 13.42 5.70
C ASP A 270 -8.24 12.05 5.48
N ALA A 271 -9.07 11.05 5.26
CA ALA A 271 -8.64 9.65 5.20
C ALA A 271 -8.74 9.09 3.78
N ASN A 272 -7.74 8.36 3.37
CA ASN A 272 -7.83 7.43 2.26
C ASN A 272 -8.07 6.02 2.80
N LEU A 273 -9.23 5.44 2.47
CA LEU A 273 -9.57 4.05 2.64
C LEU A 273 -9.23 3.32 1.34
N TYR A 274 -8.17 2.56 1.34
CA TYR A 274 -7.81 1.73 0.20
C TYR A 274 -8.30 0.30 0.40
N VAL A 275 -8.91 -0.27 -0.62
CA VAL A 275 -9.39 -1.66 -0.65
C VAL A 275 -8.82 -2.33 -1.89
N GLY A 276 -7.67 -2.96 -1.74
CA GLY A 276 -7.01 -3.81 -2.72
C GLY A 276 -7.04 -5.27 -2.28
N THR A 277 -5.98 -6.03 -2.53
CA THR A 277 -5.75 -7.36 -1.94
C THR A 277 -5.72 -7.26 -0.42
N SER A 278 -4.93 -6.32 0.11
CA SER A 278 -4.93 -5.81 1.49
C SER A 278 -5.77 -4.52 1.58
N SER A 279 -5.80 -3.89 2.76
CA SER A 279 -6.45 -2.59 2.94
C SER A 279 -5.74 -1.72 3.96
N TRP A 280 -5.96 -0.40 3.87
CA TRP A 280 -5.49 0.56 4.86
C TRP A 280 -6.44 1.74 5.00
N LEU A 281 -6.32 2.44 6.12
CA LEU A 281 -7.00 3.71 6.40
C LEU A 281 -5.97 4.73 6.85
N VAL A 282 -5.38 5.46 5.93
CA VAL A 282 -4.31 6.42 6.20
C VAL A 282 -4.83 7.85 6.21
N CYS A 283 -4.22 8.68 7.06
CA CYS A 283 -4.58 10.10 7.21
C CYS A 283 -3.33 10.95 7.25
N HIS A 284 -3.31 12.09 6.56
CA HIS A 284 -2.31 13.11 6.81
C HIS A 284 -2.54 13.76 8.18
N VAL A 285 -1.46 13.91 8.95
CA VAL A 285 -1.51 14.47 10.31
C VAL A 285 -0.35 15.45 10.54
N PRO A 286 -0.55 16.51 11.36
CA PRO A 286 0.50 17.51 11.62
C PRO A 286 1.45 17.11 12.77
N PHE A 287 1.45 15.83 13.18
CA PHE A 287 2.23 15.38 14.33
C PHE A 287 2.89 14.03 14.10
N LYS A 288 4.03 13.79 14.75
CA LYS A 288 4.69 12.49 14.83
C LYS A 288 4.17 11.73 16.06
N ARG A 289 3.57 10.56 15.84
CA ARG A 289 3.07 9.66 16.90
C ARG A 289 3.22 8.20 16.49
N THR A 290 3.54 7.37 17.47
CA THR A 290 3.59 5.91 17.35
C THR A 290 2.57 5.30 18.29
N ASP A 291 1.73 4.41 17.77
CA ASP A 291 0.81 3.58 18.55
C ASP A 291 1.26 2.12 18.45
N LEU A 292 2.07 1.70 19.42
CA LEU A 292 2.61 0.34 19.47
C LEU A 292 1.54 -0.72 19.72
N ILE A 293 0.44 -0.34 20.39
CA ILE A 293 -0.62 -1.29 20.75
C ILE A 293 -1.40 -1.70 19.50
N HIS A 294 -1.58 -0.74 18.57
CA HIS A 294 -2.35 -0.96 17.36
C HIS A 294 -1.47 -1.02 16.10
N ASN A 295 -0.15 -1.12 16.26
CA ASN A 295 0.84 -1.19 15.18
C ASN A 295 0.65 -0.09 14.11
N MET A 296 0.64 1.18 14.55
CA MET A 296 0.50 2.35 13.68
C MET A 296 1.57 3.38 13.97
N ALA A 297 2.02 4.06 12.92
CA ALA A 297 3.04 5.11 13.02
C ALA A 297 2.76 6.30 12.10
N SER A 298 3.07 7.51 12.58
CA SER A 298 3.13 8.69 11.73
C SER A 298 4.52 8.77 11.11
N LEU A 299 4.61 8.49 9.80
CA LEU A 299 5.84 8.53 9.01
C LEU A 299 5.87 9.79 8.13
N PRO A 300 7.05 10.27 7.69
CA PRO A 300 7.15 11.37 6.74
C PRO A 300 6.21 11.19 5.55
N SER A 301 5.53 12.25 5.14
CA SER A 301 4.60 12.24 4.02
C SER A 301 5.24 12.78 2.75
N ALA A 302 4.66 12.43 1.58
CA ALA A 302 4.93 13.11 0.31
C ALA A 302 4.61 14.61 0.35
N ILE A 303 3.71 15.04 1.25
CA ILE A 303 3.35 16.45 1.46
C ILE A 303 4.34 17.06 2.45
N PRO A 304 5.12 18.08 2.05
CA PRO A 304 6.06 18.75 2.95
C PRO A 304 5.41 19.25 4.23
N GLY A 305 6.11 19.08 5.36
CA GLY A 305 5.62 19.52 6.67
C GLY A 305 4.52 18.64 7.28
N LYS A 306 4.15 17.52 6.64
CA LYS A 306 3.13 16.60 7.17
C LYS A 306 3.68 15.21 7.39
N TYR A 307 3.02 14.48 8.28
CA TYR A 307 3.18 13.03 8.42
C TYR A 307 1.96 12.31 7.83
N LEU A 308 2.14 11.07 7.43
CA LEU A 308 1.06 10.14 7.12
C LEU A 308 0.95 9.13 8.27
N LEU A 309 -0.20 9.04 8.92
CA LEU A 309 -0.48 7.99 9.89
C LEU A 309 -0.73 6.71 9.11
N THR A 310 0.27 5.82 9.11
CA THR A 310 0.30 4.59 8.32
C THR A 310 -0.20 3.39 9.13
N ASN A 311 -0.87 2.49 8.46
CA ASN A 311 -1.36 1.21 8.95
C ASN A 311 -1.68 0.31 7.77
N GLU A 312 -1.86 -1.00 8.00
CA GLU A 312 -2.23 -1.95 6.96
C GLU A 312 -2.94 -3.17 7.56
N GLN A 313 -3.98 -3.65 6.90
CA GLN A 313 -4.68 -4.90 7.18
C GLN A 313 -4.32 -5.93 6.11
N GLU A 314 -4.04 -7.18 6.52
CA GLU A 314 -3.47 -8.21 5.64
C GLU A 314 -4.42 -8.65 4.52
N CYS A 315 -5.72 -8.71 4.76
CA CYS A 315 -6.69 -9.24 3.80
C CYS A 315 -7.92 -8.34 3.66
N ALA A 316 -8.26 -8.00 2.42
CA ALA A 316 -9.51 -7.32 2.04
C ALA A 316 -10.09 -7.96 0.77
N GLY A 317 -9.72 -7.51 -0.43
CA GLY A 317 -10.10 -8.14 -1.69
C GLY A 317 -9.63 -9.59 -1.80
N ALA A 318 -8.54 -9.95 -1.11
CA ALA A 318 -8.10 -11.34 -1.00
C ALA A 318 -9.20 -12.27 -0.45
N CYS A 319 -10.08 -11.77 0.45
CA CYS A 319 -11.21 -12.53 0.97
C CYS A 319 -12.26 -12.82 -0.11
N ILE A 320 -12.48 -11.88 -1.04
CA ILE A 320 -13.37 -12.10 -2.19
C ILE A 320 -12.75 -13.09 -3.17
N THR A 321 -11.42 -13.00 -3.39
CA THR A 321 -10.69 -13.97 -4.21
C THR A 321 -10.76 -15.37 -3.60
N PHE A 322 -10.53 -15.50 -2.30
CA PHE A 322 -10.68 -16.78 -1.57
C PHE A 322 -12.10 -17.34 -1.68
N LEU A 323 -13.13 -16.51 -1.46
CA LEU A 323 -14.52 -16.90 -1.62
C LEU A 323 -14.79 -17.43 -3.04
N ARG A 324 -14.31 -16.71 -4.05
CA ARG A 324 -14.50 -17.06 -5.46
C ARG A 324 -13.80 -18.38 -5.82
N ASP A 325 -12.50 -18.47 -5.53
CA ASP A 325 -11.64 -19.53 -6.06
C ASP A 325 -11.65 -20.80 -5.20
N ASN A 326 -11.96 -20.71 -3.91
CA ASN A 326 -11.91 -21.85 -3.00
C ASN A 326 -13.28 -22.34 -2.53
N LEU A 327 -14.34 -21.51 -2.63
CA LEU A 327 -15.67 -21.88 -2.12
C LEU A 327 -16.75 -21.89 -3.18
N LEU A 328 -16.72 -20.95 -4.15
CA LEU A 328 -17.77 -20.83 -5.14
C LEU A 328 -17.45 -21.53 -6.46
N PHE A 329 -16.21 -21.41 -6.90
CA PHE A 329 -15.72 -21.94 -8.18
C PHE A 329 -14.31 -22.54 -8.03
N PRO A 330 -14.12 -23.50 -7.11
CA PRO A 330 -12.88 -24.24 -7.05
C PRO A 330 -12.68 -25.06 -8.33
N ASP A 331 -11.44 -25.34 -8.69
CA ASP A 331 -11.12 -26.24 -9.82
C ASP A 331 -11.15 -27.68 -9.31
N ASP A 332 -12.37 -28.24 -9.19
CA ASP A 332 -12.63 -29.60 -8.70
C ASP A 332 -13.82 -30.24 -9.43
N GLU A 333 -14.20 -31.48 -9.01
CA GLU A 333 -15.26 -32.27 -9.65
C GLU A 333 -16.67 -31.66 -9.51
N PHE A 334 -16.88 -30.71 -8.60
CA PHE A 334 -18.20 -30.10 -8.37
C PHE A 334 -18.43 -28.83 -9.17
N THR A 335 -17.37 -28.22 -9.74
CA THR A 335 -17.46 -26.94 -10.43
C THR A 335 -17.27 -27.08 -11.93
N THR A 336 -18.26 -26.67 -12.70
CA THR A 336 -18.26 -26.81 -14.17
C THR A 336 -17.81 -25.56 -14.93
N SER A 337 -18.02 -24.35 -14.38
CA SER A 337 -17.59 -23.11 -15.01
C SER A 337 -17.63 -21.91 -14.05
N ARG A 338 -16.77 -20.95 -14.30
CA ARG A 338 -16.71 -19.67 -13.60
C ARG A 338 -17.34 -18.58 -14.45
N PRO A 339 -18.22 -17.70 -13.89
CA PRO A 339 -18.78 -16.57 -14.61
C PRO A 339 -17.69 -15.57 -15.04
N GLU A 340 -17.72 -15.11 -16.30
CA GLU A 340 -16.76 -14.10 -16.79
C GLU A 340 -16.86 -12.79 -16.01
N ARG A 341 -18.08 -12.37 -15.62
CA ARG A 341 -18.34 -11.13 -14.87
C ARG A 341 -18.67 -11.44 -13.41
N PHE A 342 -17.79 -12.13 -12.73
CA PHE A 342 -17.99 -12.57 -11.34
C PHE A 342 -18.31 -11.42 -10.38
N TYR A 343 -17.57 -10.32 -10.43
CA TYR A 343 -17.75 -9.20 -9.50
C TYR A 343 -19.09 -8.50 -9.67
N ASP A 344 -19.57 -8.32 -10.90
CA ASP A 344 -20.91 -7.75 -11.16
C ASP A 344 -22.02 -8.67 -10.67
N LEU A 345 -21.82 -9.98 -10.77
CA LEU A 345 -22.78 -10.97 -10.26
C LEU A 345 -22.79 -10.96 -8.72
N LEU A 346 -21.62 -10.90 -8.10
CA LEU A 346 -21.48 -10.78 -6.65
C LEU A 346 -22.23 -9.56 -6.13
N ASP A 347 -22.00 -8.39 -6.72
CA ASP A 347 -22.66 -7.15 -6.32
C ASP A 347 -24.19 -7.28 -6.39
N ARG A 348 -24.74 -7.80 -7.49
CA ARG A 348 -26.20 -8.01 -7.64
C ARG A 348 -26.78 -8.98 -6.61
N ILE A 349 -26.03 -10.03 -6.23
CA ILE A 349 -26.48 -11.00 -5.23
C ILE A 349 -26.46 -10.35 -3.84
N VAL A 350 -25.37 -9.67 -3.51
CA VAL A 350 -25.17 -9.03 -2.21
C VAL A 350 -26.13 -7.87 -1.99
N GLU A 351 -26.45 -7.10 -3.04
CA GLU A 351 -27.39 -5.98 -2.97
C GLU A 351 -28.82 -6.42 -2.57
N ARG A 352 -29.22 -7.62 -2.99
CA ARG A 352 -30.56 -8.18 -2.69
C ARG A 352 -30.65 -8.82 -1.30
N GLU A 353 -29.50 -9.11 -0.69
CA GLU A 353 -29.46 -9.74 0.62
C GLU A 353 -29.58 -8.68 1.72
N ALA A 354 -30.28 -9.02 2.79
CA ALA A 354 -30.52 -8.10 3.89
C ALA A 354 -29.22 -7.75 4.65
N PRO A 355 -29.06 -6.49 5.11
CA PRO A 355 -27.96 -6.07 5.98
C PRO A 355 -27.82 -6.95 7.22
N GLY A 356 -26.54 -7.29 7.56
CA GLY A 356 -26.23 -8.18 8.66
C GLY A 356 -26.25 -9.66 8.31
N SER A 357 -26.44 -10.03 7.02
CA SER A 357 -26.21 -11.38 6.49
C SER A 357 -26.94 -12.49 7.28
N GLY A 358 -28.14 -12.21 7.80
CA GLY A 358 -28.88 -13.15 8.67
C GLY A 358 -28.13 -13.51 9.96
N GLY A 359 -27.22 -12.67 10.43
CA GLY A 359 -26.39 -12.89 11.62
C GLY A 359 -25.10 -13.67 11.35
N VAL A 360 -24.81 -14.03 10.11
CA VAL A 360 -23.54 -14.67 9.75
C VAL A 360 -22.40 -13.64 9.80
N ILE A 361 -21.32 -13.98 10.50
CA ILE A 361 -20.12 -13.15 10.61
C ILE A 361 -18.96 -13.86 9.93
N PHE A 362 -18.31 -13.19 8.99
CA PHE A 362 -17.04 -13.61 8.42
C PHE A 362 -15.88 -12.85 9.08
N THR A 363 -14.82 -13.56 9.45
CA THR A 363 -13.58 -12.97 9.96
C THR A 363 -12.52 -13.02 8.88
N PRO A 364 -11.97 -11.84 8.44
CA PRO A 364 -11.15 -11.76 7.21
C PRO A 364 -9.68 -12.13 7.40
N TRP A 365 -9.29 -12.73 8.53
CA TRP A 365 -7.91 -12.97 8.94
C TRP A 365 -7.26 -14.19 8.26
N LEU A 366 -7.45 -14.34 6.96
CA LEU A 366 -6.98 -15.53 6.20
C LEU A 366 -5.45 -15.68 6.23
N TYR A 367 -4.73 -14.58 6.40
CA TYR A 367 -3.26 -14.54 6.45
C TYR A 367 -2.72 -13.94 7.76
N GLY A 368 -3.48 -14.03 8.85
CA GLY A 368 -3.19 -13.29 10.06
C GLY A 368 -3.70 -11.85 9.99
N GLU A 369 -3.28 -11.00 10.93
CA GLU A 369 -3.63 -9.59 10.93
C GLU A 369 -2.45 -8.74 11.41
N ARG A 370 -2.35 -7.50 10.89
CA ARG A 370 -1.29 -6.54 11.21
C ARG A 370 -1.82 -5.36 12.04
N THR A 371 -2.97 -4.81 11.66
CA THR A 371 -3.62 -3.71 12.38
C THR A 371 -5.15 -3.91 12.48
N PRO A 372 -5.78 -3.56 13.58
CA PRO A 372 -5.29 -2.93 14.80
C PRO A 372 -4.72 -3.91 15.85
N VAL A 373 -4.47 -5.14 15.48
CA VAL A 373 -3.81 -6.16 16.33
C VAL A 373 -2.72 -6.84 15.50
N GLU A 374 -1.52 -6.90 16.02
CA GLU A 374 -0.45 -7.65 15.37
C GLU A 374 -0.53 -9.12 15.81
N ASP A 375 -1.26 -9.92 15.04
CA ASP A 375 -1.49 -11.34 15.33
C ASP A 375 -1.40 -12.18 14.04
N HIS A 376 -0.21 -12.72 13.77
CA HIS A 376 0.04 -13.57 12.60
C HIS A 376 -0.49 -14.99 12.74
N THR A 377 -0.99 -15.36 13.94
CA THR A 377 -1.56 -16.70 14.21
C THR A 377 -3.06 -16.77 13.97
N VAL A 378 -3.78 -15.64 14.02
CA VAL A 378 -5.23 -15.62 13.81
C VAL A 378 -5.58 -16.10 12.39
N ARG A 379 -6.74 -16.76 12.25
CA ARG A 379 -7.26 -17.23 10.95
C ARG A 379 -8.72 -16.85 10.78
N GLY A 380 -9.11 -16.73 9.50
CA GLY A 380 -10.47 -16.41 9.09
C GLY A 380 -11.44 -17.57 9.16
N GLY A 381 -12.72 -17.25 9.12
CA GLY A 381 -13.80 -18.24 9.10
C GLY A 381 -15.18 -17.63 9.10
N PHE A 382 -16.19 -18.47 8.86
CA PHE A 382 -17.60 -18.12 9.04
C PHE A 382 -18.08 -18.55 10.43
N HIS A 383 -18.84 -17.69 11.07
CA HIS A 383 -19.43 -17.92 12.38
C HIS A 383 -20.94 -17.78 12.33
N ASN A 384 -21.66 -18.54 13.19
CA ASN A 384 -23.11 -18.53 13.28
C ASN A 384 -23.84 -19.06 12.03
N LEU A 385 -23.28 -20.09 11.38
CA LEU A 385 -23.96 -20.81 10.31
C LEU A 385 -25.08 -21.68 10.87
N SER A 386 -26.20 -21.75 10.15
CA SER A 386 -27.34 -22.63 10.42
C SER A 386 -27.72 -23.45 9.17
N LEU A 387 -28.61 -24.40 9.32
CA LEU A 387 -29.12 -25.18 8.18
C LEU A 387 -29.88 -24.33 7.15
N THR A 388 -30.29 -23.13 7.51
CA THR A 388 -31.01 -22.21 6.63
C THR A 388 -30.13 -21.11 6.06
N THR A 389 -28.82 -21.09 6.40
CA THR A 389 -27.89 -20.11 5.87
C THR A 389 -27.75 -20.27 4.36
N THR A 390 -27.96 -19.18 3.63
CA THR A 390 -27.86 -19.16 2.18
C THR A 390 -26.47 -18.78 1.70
N ARG A 391 -26.13 -19.15 0.46
CA ARG A 391 -24.92 -18.72 -0.22
C ARG A 391 -24.84 -17.19 -0.33
N ALA A 392 -25.98 -16.51 -0.56
CA ALA A 392 -26.05 -15.06 -0.66
C ALA A 392 -25.67 -14.38 0.67
N GLN A 393 -26.15 -14.92 1.80
CA GLN A 393 -25.75 -14.47 3.13
C GLN A 393 -24.24 -14.63 3.37
N MET A 394 -23.66 -15.76 2.97
CA MET A 394 -22.21 -15.96 3.09
C MET A 394 -21.41 -14.96 2.23
N MET A 395 -21.86 -14.69 0.99
CA MET A 395 -21.22 -13.70 0.12
C MET A 395 -21.24 -12.30 0.73
N ARG A 396 -22.40 -11.87 1.25
CA ARG A 396 -22.53 -10.58 1.92
C ARG A 396 -21.71 -10.53 3.20
N ALA A 397 -21.70 -11.60 4.00
CA ALA A 397 -20.91 -11.69 5.23
C ALA A 397 -19.41 -11.48 4.99
N VAL A 398 -18.85 -11.93 3.85
CA VAL A 398 -17.44 -11.67 3.50
C VAL A 398 -17.20 -10.17 3.32
N MET A 399 -18.06 -9.47 2.59
CA MET A 399 -17.93 -8.02 2.38
C MET A 399 -18.12 -7.23 3.69
N GLU A 400 -19.10 -7.62 4.49
CA GLU A 400 -19.36 -7.03 5.82
C GLU A 400 -18.23 -7.33 6.82
N GLY A 401 -17.63 -8.53 6.78
CA GLY A 401 -16.51 -8.93 7.63
C GLY A 401 -15.26 -8.07 7.40
N VAL A 402 -14.94 -7.78 6.15
CA VAL A 402 -13.87 -6.83 5.81
C VAL A 402 -14.22 -5.43 6.33
N ALA A 403 -15.47 -5.00 6.20
CA ALA A 403 -15.90 -3.70 6.72
C ALA A 403 -15.88 -3.63 8.26
N TYR A 404 -16.18 -4.73 8.98
CA TYR A 404 -16.00 -4.78 10.44
C TYR A 404 -14.53 -4.65 10.84
N ASN A 405 -13.63 -5.31 10.13
CA ASN A 405 -12.20 -5.19 10.36
C ASN A 405 -11.72 -3.75 10.13
N MET A 406 -12.21 -3.10 9.08
CA MET A 406 -11.94 -1.69 8.80
C MET A 406 -12.54 -0.76 9.87
N ARG A 407 -13.73 -1.06 10.40
CA ARG A 407 -14.32 -0.32 11.52
C ARG A 407 -13.43 -0.42 12.77
N TRP A 408 -12.89 -1.59 13.05
CA TRP A 408 -11.96 -1.80 14.16
C TRP A 408 -10.68 -0.96 13.99
N LEU A 409 -10.12 -0.95 12.78
CA LEU A 409 -8.98 -0.09 12.44
C LEU A 409 -9.33 1.40 12.55
N ARG A 410 -10.47 1.86 12.00
CA ARG A 410 -10.94 3.25 12.11
C ARG A 410 -11.02 3.70 13.57
N ASP A 411 -11.52 2.86 14.46
CA ASP A 411 -11.63 3.18 15.89
C ASP A 411 -10.24 3.35 16.54
N ALA A 412 -9.25 2.55 16.12
CA ALA A 412 -7.86 2.71 16.54
C ALA A 412 -7.23 4.00 15.97
N VAL A 413 -7.43 4.29 14.70
CA VAL A 413 -6.98 5.54 14.04
C VAL A 413 -7.58 6.76 14.74
N GLN A 414 -8.89 6.75 15.03
CA GLN A 414 -9.56 7.82 15.75
C GLN A 414 -8.96 8.03 17.15
N ARG A 415 -8.68 6.96 17.90
CA ARG A 415 -8.01 7.06 19.21
C ARG A 415 -6.61 7.65 19.08
N CYS A 416 -5.83 7.19 18.10
CA CYS A 416 -4.50 7.71 17.82
C CYS A 416 -4.53 9.21 17.48
N MET A 417 -5.46 9.64 16.63
CA MET A 417 -5.63 11.06 16.27
C MET A 417 -6.33 11.89 17.35
N ARG A 418 -6.99 11.25 18.33
CA ARG A 418 -7.86 11.89 19.35
C ARG A 418 -9.04 12.67 18.75
N ARG A 419 -9.44 12.32 17.54
CA ARG A 419 -10.59 12.88 16.80
C ARG A 419 -10.99 11.93 15.67
N PRO A 420 -12.25 12.00 15.21
CA PRO A 420 -12.66 11.21 14.05
C PRO A 420 -11.92 11.65 12.78
N PRO A 421 -11.73 10.75 11.82
CA PRO A 421 -11.33 11.13 10.47
C PRO A 421 -12.26 12.19 9.89
N GLY A 422 -11.74 13.05 9.02
CA GLY A 422 -12.51 13.99 8.22
C GLY A 422 -13.32 13.26 7.13
N ALA A 423 -13.16 13.66 5.87
CA ALA A 423 -13.70 12.91 4.74
C ALA A 423 -12.96 11.57 4.61
N ILE A 424 -13.71 10.49 4.32
CA ILE A 424 -13.15 9.17 4.02
C ILE A 424 -13.35 8.91 2.53
N ILE A 425 -12.26 8.89 1.77
CA ILE A 425 -12.30 8.65 0.33
C ILE A 425 -11.86 7.21 0.07
N ILE A 426 -12.74 6.40 -0.56
CA ILE A 426 -12.42 5.00 -0.90
C ILE A 426 -11.79 4.88 -2.27
N THR A 427 -10.69 4.09 -2.36
CA THR A 427 -9.92 3.81 -3.57
C THR A 427 -9.52 2.33 -3.64
N GLY A 428 -8.86 1.93 -4.72
CA GLY A 428 -8.45 0.53 -4.97
C GLY A 428 -9.50 -0.28 -5.72
N GLY A 429 -9.21 -1.55 -5.96
CA GLY A 429 -10.07 -2.45 -6.75
C GLY A 429 -11.45 -2.65 -6.13
N GLY A 430 -11.53 -2.81 -4.81
CA GLY A 430 -12.79 -2.97 -4.09
C GLY A 430 -13.70 -1.75 -4.14
N ALA A 431 -13.12 -0.57 -4.33
CA ALA A 431 -13.86 0.68 -4.49
C ALA A 431 -14.61 0.81 -5.83
N GLN A 432 -14.47 -0.13 -6.76
CA GLN A 432 -15.29 -0.20 -7.97
C GLN A 432 -16.72 -0.67 -7.67
N SER A 433 -16.92 -1.41 -6.57
CA SER A 433 -18.24 -1.88 -6.13
C SER A 433 -18.96 -0.77 -5.34
N ALA A 434 -20.07 -0.26 -5.88
CA ALA A 434 -20.94 0.67 -5.16
C ALA A 434 -21.59 -0.01 -3.95
N VAL A 435 -21.93 -1.29 -4.07
CA VAL A 435 -22.50 -2.11 -2.99
C VAL A 435 -21.52 -2.19 -1.82
N TRP A 436 -20.25 -2.45 -2.09
CA TRP A 436 -19.25 -2.48 -1.02
C TRP A 436 -18.99 -1.10 -0.41
N GLY A 437 -19.01 -0.05 -1.26
CA GLY A 437 -18.96 1.35 -0.78
C GLY A 437 -20.09 1.67 0.21
N GLN A 438 -21.32 1.21 -0.08
CA GLN A 438 -22.47 1.37 0.81
C GLN A 438 -22.31 0.54 2.10
N ILE A 439 -21.86 -0.72 2.00
CA ILE A 439 -21.57 -1.56 3.19
C ILE A 439 -20.53 -0.88 4.10
N PHE A 440 -19.46 -0.32 3.54
CA PHE A 440 -18.49 0.46 4.33
C PHE A 440 -19.15 1.66 5.00
N ALA A 441 -20.01 2.41 4.31
CA ALA A 441 -20.70 3.56 4.90
C ALA A 441 -21.57 3.13 6.09
N ASP A 442 -22.36 2.07 5.94
CA ASP A 442 -23.28 1.57 6.96
C ASP A 442 -22.52 1.00 8.17
N VAL A 443 -21.49 0.18 7.93
CA VAL A 443 -20.69 -0.46 9.00
C VAL A 443 -19.83 0.56 9.73
N LEU A 444 -19.20 1.50 9.03
CA LEU A 444 -18.40 2.56 9.65
C LEU A 444 -19.26 3.67 10.28
N GLY A 445 -20.54 3.77 9.93
CA GLY A 445 -21.42 4.84 10.38
C GLY A 445 -20.95 6.22 9.92
N ARG A 446 -20.34 6.31 8.72
CA ARG A 446 -19.76 7.54 8.17
C ARG A 446 -19.97 7.61 6.66
N PRO A 447 -20.15 8.80 6.08
CA PRO A 447 -20.16 8.95 4.64
C PRO A 447 -18.84 8.45 4.02
N ILE A 448 -18.95 7.67 2.95
CA ILE A 448 -17.82 7.17 2.15
C ILE A 448 -17.89 7.82 0.77
N HIS A 449 -16.84 8.53 0.39
CA HIS A 449 -16.70 9.18 -0.90
C HIS A 449 -15.97 8.25 -1.87
N GLN A 450 -16.65 7.72 -2.86
CA GLN A 450 -16.06 6.83 -3.86
C GLN A 450 -15.33 7.66 -4.91
N ALA A 451 -14.02 7.48 -5.02
CA ALA A 451 -13.22 8.17 -6.03
C ALA A 451 -13.59 7.73 -7.45
N SER A 452 -13.58 8.64 -8.42
CA SER A 452 -13.66 8.28 -9.84
C SER A 452 -12.38 7.54 -10.25
N HIS A 453 -12.51 6.48 -11.07
CA HIS A 453 -11.38 5.61 -11.45
C HIS A 453 -10.53 5.16 -10.24
N PRO A 454 -11.12 4.48 -9.25
CA PRO A 454 -10.50 4.24 -7.95
C PRO A 454 -9.24 3.36 -8.05
N ILE A 455 -9.11 2.53 -9.09
CA ILE A 455 -7.92 1.69 -9.35
C ILE A 455 -6.72 2.49 -9.85
N LEU A 456 -6.92 3.75 -10.25
CA LEU A 456 -5.90 4.65 -10.78
C LEU A 456 -5.52 5.74 -9.77
N ALA A 457 -5.95 5.62 -8.51
CA ALA A 457 -5.64 6.61 -7.47
C ALA A 457 -4.13 6.79 -7.28
N ASN A 458 -3.35 5.71 -7.32
CA ASN A 458 -1.89 5.75 -7.19
C ASN A 458 -1.26 6.52 -8.36
N ALA A 459 -1.62 6.18 -9.61
CA ALA A 459 -1.13 6.87 -10.81
C ALA A 459 -1.56 8.36 -10.80
N ARG A 460 -2.81 8.65 -10.43
CA ARG A 460 -3.27 10.03 -10.24
C ARG A 460 -2.42 10.76 -9.21
N GLY A 461 -2.11 10.12 -8.07
CA GLY A 461 -1.28 10.70 -7.02
C GLY A 461 0.14 10.98 -7.50
N ALA A 462 0.77 10.06 -8.22
CA ALA A 462 2.08 10.27 -8.83
C ALA A 462 2.08 11.46 -9.78
N ALA A 463 1.04 11.60 -10.62
CA ALA A 463 0.88 12.75 -11.50
C ALA A 463 0.68 14.06 -10.73
N LEU A 464 -0.16 14.06 -9.69
CA LEU A 464 -0.42 15.27 -8.89
C LEU A 464 0.82 15.71 -8.11
N ILE A 465 1.62 14.78 -7.57
CA ILE A 465 2.91 15.08 -6.95
C ILE A 465 3.86 15.70 -8.00
N ALA A 466 3.92 15.15 -9.21
CA ALA A 466 4.71 15.71 -10.29
C ALA A 466 4.19 17.10 -10.73
N ALA A 467 2.87 17.32 -10.75
CA ALA A 467 2.28 18.64 -11.05
C ALA A 467 2.68 19.70 -10.01
N VAL A 468 2.76 19.30 -8.73
CA VAL A 468 3.27 20.17 -7.66
C VAL A 468 4.76 20.41 -7.83
N ALA A 469 5.54 19.38 -8.16
CA ALA A 469 6.99 19.49 -8.37
C ALA A 469 7.37 20.50 -9.47
N ILE A 470 6.58 20.57 -10.56
CA ILE A 470 6.79 21.55 -11.64
C ILE A 470 6.07 22.90 -11.43
N GLY A 471 5.51 23.13 -10.23
CA GLY A 471 4.85 24.40 -9.85
C GLY A 471 3.52 24.67 -10.55
N ARG A 472 2.87 23.65 -11.12
CA ARG A 472 1.57 23.79 -11.79
C ARG A 472 0.38 23.60 -10.86
N ARG A 473 0.59 23.06 -9.66
CA ARG A 473 -0.41 22.84 -8.61
C ARG A 473 0.18 23.09 -7.23
N SER A 474 -0.73 23.33 -6.26
CA SER A 474 -0.46 23.23 -4.84
C SER A 474 -1.23 22.06 -4.25
N PHE A 475 -0.74 21.42 -3.18
CA PHE A 475 -1.48 20.37 -2.49
C PHE A 475 -2.84 20.86 -1.98
N SER A 476 -2.95 22.14 -1.57
CA SER A 476 -4.22 22.73 -1.14
C SER A 476 -5.30 22.74 -2.21
N ASP A 477 -4.92 22.73 -3.49
CA ASP A 477 -5.83 22.82 -4.63
C ASP A 477 -6.25 21.43 -5.15
N ILE A 478 -5.68 20.36 -4.59
CA ILE A 478 -5.98 19.00 -5.01
C ILE A 478 -7.35 18.58 -4.47
N VAL A 479 -8.25 18.31 -5.40
CA VAL A 479 -9.56 17.71 -5.14
C VAL A 479 -9.72 16.54 -6.10
N ALA A 480 -9.86 15.34 -5.55
CA ALA A 480 -10.13 14.17 -6.39
C ALA A 480 -11.58 14.19 -6.89
N PRO A 481 -11.82 13.82 -8.14
CA PRO A 481 -13.18 13.64 -8.63
C PRO A 481 -13.85 12.47 -7.91
N ILE A 482 -15.06 12.73 -7.38
CA ILE A 482 -15.88 11.75 -6.65
C ILE A 482 -16.97 11.23 -7.59
N ALA A 483 -17.07 9.90 -7.73
CA ALA A 483 -18.09 9.23 -8.53
C ALA A 483 -19.43 9.10 -7.78
N ALA A 484 -19.36 8.84 -6.47
CA ALA A 484 -20.53 8.67 -5.61
C ALA A 484 -20.21 8.99 -4.15
N VAL A 485 -21.25 9.33 -3.38
CA VAL A 485 -21.17 9.47 -1.92
C VAL A 485 -22.18 8.53 -1.28
N HIS A 486 -21.68 7.49 -0.64
CA HIS A 486 -22.48 6.52 0.10
C HIS A 486 -22.69 7.06 1.52
N ARG A 487 -23.95 7.23 1.91
CA ARG A 487 -24.32 7.70 3.26
C ARG A 487 -24.80 6.53 4.10
N PRO A 488 -24.47 6.46 5.39
CA PRO A 488 -24.95 5.37 6.24
C PRO A 488 -26.48 5.45 6.41
N HIS A 489 -27.12 4.30 6.41
CA HIS A 489 -28.54 4.15 6.70
C HIS A 489 -28.74 4.04 8.23
N PRO A 490 -29.40 5.01 8.87
CA PRO A 490 -29.57 5.01 10.33
C PRO A 490 -30.26 3.77 10.88
N GLU A 491 -31.20 3.20 10.12
CA GLU A 491 -31.95 2.00 10.47
C GLU A 491 -31.08 0.75 10.62
N TYR A 492 -29.90 0.69 9.97
CA TYR A 492 -28.96 -0.44 10.06
C TYR A 492 -27.93 -0.30 11.17
N THR A 493 -27.83 0.87 11.82
CA THR A 493 -26.85 1.14 12.87
C THR A 493 -26.89 0.08 13.98
N ARG A 494 -28.09 -0.26 14.46
CA ARG A 494 -28.26 -1.21 15.57
C ARG A 494 -27.73 -2.61 15.23
N ILE A 495 -28.06 -3.14 14.04
CA ILE A 495 -27.60 -4.48 13.64
C ILE A 495 -26.09 -4.51 13.44
N TYR A 496 -25.52 -3.51 12.80
CA TYR A 496 -24.07 -3.45 12.58
C TYR A 496 -23.28 -3.21 13.87
N ASP A 497 -23.82 -2.47 14.84
CA ASP A 497 -23.22 -2.32 16.16
C ASP A 497 -23.20 -3.62 16.97
N GLU A 498 -24.27 -4.41 16.87
CA GLU A 498 -24.37 -5.72 17.53
C GLU A 498 -23.38 -6.70 16.90
N LEU A 499 -23.37 -6.83 15.59
CA LEU A 499 -22.48 -7.73 14.85
C LEU A 499 -21.01 -7.34 15.01
N PHE A 500 -20.69 -6.05 15.02
CA PHE A 500 -19.33 -5.58 15.26
C PHE A 500 -18.83 -5.93 16.67
N ARG A 501 -19.69 -5.81 17.70
CA ARG A 501 -19.33 -6.26 19.06
C ARG A 501 -19.08 -7.77 19.10
N ALA A 502 -19.89 -8.56 18.40
CA ALA A 502 -19.69 -10.00 18.27
C ALA A 502 -18.38 -10.32 17.53
N PHE A 503 -18.07 -9.61 16.42
CA PHE A 503 -16.83 -9.74 15.67
C PHE A 503 -15.58 -9.56 16.54
N ILE A 504 -15.52 -8.49 17.35
CA ILE A 504 -14.42 -8.26 18.29
C ILE A 504 -14.34 -9.37 19.35
N ARG A 505 -15.50 -9.86 19.83
CA ARG A 505 -15.55 -10.93 20.82
C ARG A 505 -15.05 -12.25 20.25
N ILE A 506 -15.36 -12.57 18.99
CA ILE A 506 -14.85 -13.75 18.30
C ILE A 506 -13.31 -13.75 18.30
N TYR A 507 -12.67 -12.64 17.94
CA TYR A 507 -11.21 -12.51 18.02
C TYR A 507 -10.70 -12.83 19.43
N ARG A 508 -11.22 -12.12 20.44
CA ARG A 508 -10.74 -12.22 21.83
C ARG A 508 -10.87 -13.63 22.40
N GLN A 509 -11.93 -14.34 22.06
CA GLN A 509 -12.21 -15.68 22.60
C GLN A 509 -11.43 -16.78 21.87
N ASN A 510 -11.09 -16.60 20.59
CA ASN A 510 -10.48 -17.65 19.78
C ASN A 510 -8.97 -17.47 19.57
N ARG A 511 -8.36 -16.34 19.91
CA ARG A 511 -6.93 -16.06 19.64
C ARG A 511 -6.00 -17.14 20.20
N ASP A 512 -6.30 -17.69 21.38
CA ASP A 512 -5.46 -18.73 22.01
C ASP A 512 -5.58 -20.06 21.25
N ILE A 513 -6.74 -20.36 20.68
CA ILE A 513 -6.96 -21.52 19.81
C ILE A 513 -6.11 -21.38 18.55
N TYR A 514 -6.20 -20.23 17.88
CA TYR A 514 -5.40 -19.95 16.67
C TYR A 514 -3.91 -20.00 16.96
N ALA A 515 -3.48 -19.44 18.10
CA ALA A 515 -2.09 -19.50 18.53
C ALA A 515 -1.57 -20.93 18.70
N ARG A 516 -2.40 -21.87 19.19
CA ARG A 516 -2.02 -23.29 19.32
C ARG A 516 -1.94 -23.99 17.95
N LEU A 517 -2.90 -23.70 17.06
CA LEU A 517 -2.99 -24.36 15.76
C LEU A 517 -1.93 -23.85 14.76
N ASN A 518 -1.51 -22.59 14.88
CA ASN A 518 -0.72 -21.89 13.86
C ASN A 518 0.64 -21.38 14.34
N ARG A 519 1.07 -21.67 15.57
CA ARG A 519 2.49 -21.48 15.96
C ARG A 519 3.35 -22.50 15.20
N ARG A 520 4.14 -22.02 14.30
CA ARG A 520 5.22 -22.73 13.65
C ARG A 520 6.57 -22.21 14.11
#